data_0f35d89f3ed2fc55f8ca81936e27c34f
#
_entry.id   0f35d89f3ed2fc55f8ca81936e27c34f
#
_cell.length_a   1.000
_cell.length_b   1.000
_cell.length_c   1.000
_cell.angle_alpha   90.00
_cell.angle_beta   90.00
_cell.angle_gamma   90.00
#
_symmetry.space_group_name_H-M   'P 1'
#
loop_
_entity.id
_entity.type
_entity.pdbx_description
1 polymer ?
#
loop_
_entity_poly.entity_id
_entity_poly.type
_entity_poly.pdbx_seq_one_letter_code
_entity_poly.pdbx_strand_id
1 'polypeptide(L)'
;YSKEKFGEEKSQIIAFLQGFHGRTFFTVSVGGQSHYSDGFGPRPGAIQHIPYNDTEALKVLISDKTCAVVMEPLQGEGGVLPADKAFAKTVRELCDQHNALLIFDEVQTGMGRTGSLFAYMQLGVEPDILTTAKALGGGFPIAAMLTRDAIAQVFQPGVHGTTFGGNPLACAVAETAFDLINDPAMLAGVKEREGWFRAELEKINAKFHCFSEVRGQGLL
;
A
#
# COMPACT_ATOMS: atom_id res chain seq x y z
N TYR A 1 13.73 -1.30 -13.70
CA TYR A 1 13.18 -0.19 -14.49
C TYR A 1 13.93 1.12 -14.25
N SER A 2 13.91 1.66 -13.03
CA SER A 2 14.50 2.97 -12.74
C SER A 2 15.99 3.06 -13.10
N LYS A 3 16.79 2.07 -12.72
CA LYS A 3 18.22 2.01 -13.08
C LYS A 3 18.45 1.86 -14.58
N GLU A 4 17.69 0.98 -15.22
CA GLU A 4 17.80 0.72 -16.66
C GLU A 4 17.47 1.97 -17.47
N LYS A 5 16.44 2.72 -17.07
CA LYS A 5 15.95 3.87 -17.81
C LYS A 5 16.65 5.19 -17.46
N PHE A 6 17.09 5.35 -16.19
CA PHE A 6 17.58 6.63 -15.67
C PHE A 6 19.00 6.55 -15.06
N GLY A 7 19.63 5.36 -15.06
CA GLY A 7 20.99 5.14 -14.58
C GLY A 7 21.11 4.57 -13.17
N GLU A 8 22.31 4.07 -12.85
CA GLU A 8 22.61 3.32 -11.62
C GLU A 8 22.39 4.09 -10.32
N GLU A 9 22.53 5.42 -10.35
CA GLU A 9 22.35 6.28 -9.18
C GLU A 9 20.89 6.37 -8.73
N LYS A 10 19.93 6.00 -9.59
CA LYS A 10 18.49 6.04 -9.30
C LYS A 10 18.06 4.78 -8.54
N SER A 11 18.42 4.73 -7.26
CA SER A 11 18.27 3.55 -6.41
C SER A 11 17.65 3.80 -5.03
N GLN A 12 17.41 5.08 -4.66
CA GLN A 12 16.84 5.41 -3.34
C GLN A 12 15.35 5.12 -3.28
N ILE A 13 14.91 4.56 -2.16
CA ILE A 13 13.50 4.31 -1.85
C ILE A 13 13.12 5.17 -0.65
N ILE A 14 12.00 5.87 -0.77
CA ILE A 14 11.36 6.57 0.33
C ILE A 14 10.16 5.74 0.78
N ALA A 15 10.08 5.51 2.09
CA ALA A 15 8.96 4.86 2.76
C ALA A 15 8.56 5.67 4.00
N PHE A 16 7.54 5.23 4.72
CA PHE A 16 6.99 6.02 5.82
C PHE A 16 7.13 5.29 7.15
N LEU A 17 7.43 6.06 8.20
CA LEU A 17 7.42 5.55 9.56
C LEU A 17 6.07 4.89 9.88
N GLN A 18 6.11 3.82 10.68
CA GLN A 18 4.99 2.95 11.03
C GLN A 18 4.39 2.14 9.86
N GLY A 19 4.91 2.27 8.63
CA GLY A 19 4.49 1.45 7.49
C GLY A 19 4.81 -0.03 7.68
N PHE A 20 3.98 -0.90 7.10
CA PHE A 20 4.18 -2.35 7.10
C PHE A 20 4.07 -2.90 5.68
N HIS A 21 5.18 -3.44 5.16
CA HIS A 21 5.26 -3.94 3.78
C HIS A 21 5.65 -5.42 3.66
N GLY A 22 5.56 -6.17 4.77
CA GLY A 22 5.83 -7.61 4.79
C GLY A 22 7.03 -8.01 5.64
N ARG A 23 7.35 -9.30 5.60
CA ARG A 23 8.33 -9.96 6.49
C ARG A 23 9.53 -10.55 5.75
N THR A 24 9.63 -10.40 4.43
CA THR A 24 10.86 -10.76 3.72
C THR A 24 11.95 -9.74 4.06
N PHE A 25 13.23 -10.12 3.92
CA PHE A 25 14.33 -9.28 4.35
C PHE A 25 14.30 -7.87 3.72
N PHE A 26 13.97 -7.78 2.44
CA PHE A 26 13.86 -6.48 1.78
C PHE A 26 12.63 -5.70 2.26
N THR A 27 11.46 -6.32 2.28
CA THR A 27 10.20 -5.64 2.64
C THR A 27 10.15 -5.22 4.11
N VAL A 28 10.75 -6.00 5.03
CA VAL A 28 10.86 -5.60 6.44
C VAL A 28 11.80 -4.40 6.61
N SER A 29 12.75 -4.22 5.68
CA SER A 29 13.63 -3.05 5.66
C SER A 29 12.95 -1.81 5.08
N VAL A 30 12.00 -1.99 4.15
CA VAL A 30 11.12 -0.91 3.63
C VAL A 30 10.08 -0.52 4.68
N GLY A 31 9.62 -1.44 5.52
CA GLY A 31 8.72 -1.16 6.63
C GLY A 31 9.31 -0.15 7.63
N GLY A 32 8.47 0.78 8.09
CA GLY A 32 8.89 1.88 8.97
C GLY A 32 8.83 1.57 10.47
N GLN A 33 8.74 0.29 10.85
CA GLN A 33 8.67 -0.18 12.24
C GLN A 33 9.95 -0.93 12.61
N SER A 34 10.88 -0.25 13.29
CA SER A 34 12.22 -0.75 13.59
C SER A 34 12.21 -2.09 14.33
N HIS A 35 11.27 -2.27 15.26
CA HIS A 35 11.18 -3.50 16.06
C HIS A 35 10.94 -4.78 15.24
N TYR A 36 10.43 -4.67 13.99
CA TYR A 36 10.31 -5.82 13.09
C TYR A 36 11.60 -6.16 12.36
N SER A 37 12.50 -5.21 12.23
CA SER A 37 13.77 -5.36 11.50
C SER A 37 15.00 -5.38 12.41
N ASP A 38 14.85 -5.08 13.70
CA ASP A 38 15.94 -5.15 14.68
C ASP A 38 16.47 -6.59 14.79
N GLY A 39 17.78 -6.73 14.81
CA GLY A 39 18.45 -8.03 14.80
C GLY A 39 18.71 -8.63 13.42
N PHE A 40 18.18 -8.04 12.35
CA PHE A 40 18.47 -8.43 10.97
C PHE A 40 19.44 -7.43 10.33
N GLY A 41 20.49 -7.91 9.71
CA GLY A 41 21.43 -7.01 9.05
C GLY A 41 22.56 -7.69 8.32
N PRO A 42 23.35 -6.93 7.53
CA PRO A 42 23.15 -5.51 7.20
C PRO A 42 21.89 -5.30 6.36
N ARG A 43 21.13 -4.25 6.65
CA ARG A 43 19.93 -3.91 5.86
C ARG A 43 20.32 -3.40 4.48
N PRO A 44 19.46 -3.55 3.46
CA PRO A 44 19.64 -2.88 2.18
C PRO A 44 19.81 -1.37 2.40
N GLY A 45 20.86 -0.79 1.80
CA GLY A 45 21.06 0.65 1.81
C GLY A 45 20.03 1.39 0.97
N ALA A 46 20.09 2.72 1.00
CA ALA A 46 19.26 3.59 0.16
C ALA A 46 17.74 3.54 0.44
N ILE A 47 17.31 3.03 1.61
CA ILE A 47 15.93 3.13 2.07
C ILE A 47 15.87 4.18 3.18
N GLN A 48 15.01 5.17 3.01
CA GLN A 48 14.85 6.28 3.94
C GLN A 48 13.39 6.39 4.38
N HIS A 49 13.17 6.71 5.66
CA HIS A 49 11.84 6.79 6.25
C HIS A 49 11.58 8.21 6.74
N ILE A 50 10.39 8.71 6.44
CA ILE A 50 9.88 10.00 6.91
C ILE A 50 8.53 9.81 7.59
N PRO A 51 8.06 10.78 8.40
CA PRO A 51 6.72 10.73 8.97
C PRO A 51 5.65 10.64 7.88
N TYR A 52 4.60 9.88 8.17
CA TYR A 52 3.45 9.77 7.27
C TYR A 52 2.66 11.09 7.26
N ASN A 53 2.13 11.49 6.10
CA ASN A 53 1.47 12.77 5.87
C ASN A 53 2.37 14.02 6.02
N ASP A 54 3.70 13.86 6.12
CA ASP A 54 4.63 14.99 6.19
C ASP A 54 5.12 15.41 4.80
N THR A 55 4.41 16.35 4.20
CA THR A 55 4.72 16.91 2.88
C THR A 55 6.07 17.61 2.84
N GLU A 56 6.47 18.31 3.90
CA GLU A 56 7.72 19.07 3.92
C GLU A 56 8.92 18.13 4.03
N ALA A 57 8.84 17.10 4.87
CA ALA A 57 9.87 16.07 4.92
C ALA A 57 10.05 15.37 3.55
N LEU A 58 8.95 15.10 2.84
CA LEU A 58 9.00 14.51 1.50
C LEU A 58 9.70 15.43 0.49
N LYS A 59 9.34 16.71 0.45
CA LYS A 59 9.96 17.70 -0.46
C LYS A 59 11.47 17.85 -0.26
N VAL A 60 11.92 17.74 0.99
CA VAL A 60 13.35 17.83 1.31
C VAL A 60 14.11 16.58 0.88
N LEU A 61 13.46 15.41 0.96
CA LEU A 61 14.13 14.13 0.79
C LEU A 61 14.14 13.63 -0.66
N ILE A 62 13.03 13.83 -1.38
CA ILE A 62 12.89 13.31 -2.74
C ILE A 62 13.85 14.02 -3.70
N SER A 63 14.46 13.25 -4.58
CA SER A 63 15.46 13.75 -5.52
C SER A 63 15.51 12.89 -6.78
N ASP A 64 16.32 13.29 -7.76
CA ASP A 64 16.54 12.51 -8.98
C ASP A 64 17.18 11.13 -8.71
N LYS A 65 17.71 10.89 -7.52
CA LYS A 65 18.19 9.58 -7.07
C LYS A 65 17.07 8.68 -6.53
N THR A 66 15.90 9.22 -6.28
CA THR A 66 14.75 8.45 -5.78
C THR A 66 14.17 7.61 -6.91
N CYS A 67 14.18 6.29 -6.76
CA CYS A 67 13.59 5.36 -7.71
C CYS A 67 12.12 5.07 -7.42
N ALA A 68 11.73 5.09 -6.14
CA ALA A 68 10.35 4.82 -5.73
C ALA A 68 9.99 5.50 -4.40
N VAL A 69 8.71 5.82 -4.27
CA VAL A 69 8.04 6.11 -3.00
C VAL A 69 7.04 4.99 -2.74
N VAL A 70 7.15 4.32 -1.58
CA VAL A 70 6.30 3.18 -1.19
C VAL A 70 5.40 3.62 -0.05
N MET A 71 4.09 3.46 -0.20
CA MET A 71 3.13 3.81 0.85
C MET A 71 1.88 2.92 0.83
N GLU A 72 1.25 2.79 1.98
CA GLU A 72 -0.11 2.28 2.10
C GLU A 72 -1.08 3.47 1.92
N PRO A 73 -2.21 3.36 1.20
CA PRO A 73 -3.23 4.42 1.18
C PRO A 73 -3.83 4.71 2.56
N LEU A 74 -3.77 3.71 3.45
CA LEU A 74 -4.09 3.79 4.86
C LEU A 74 -3.17 2.82 5.58
N GLN A 75 -2.35 3.31 6.51
CA GLN A 75 -1.46 2.47 7.32
C GLN A 75 -2.28 1.66 8.33
N GLY A 76 -2.45 0.34 8.07
CA GLY A 76 -3.21 -0.52 8.95
C GLY A 76 -2.48 -0.81 10.26
N GLU A 77 -1.31 -1.43 10.17
CA GLU A 77 -0.46 -1.79 11.32
C GLU A 77 0.11 -0.55 12.05
N GLY A 78 0.18 0.59 11.38
CA GLY A 78 0.63 1.86 11.93
C GLY A 78 -0.40 2.56 12.82
N GLY A 79 -1.60 1.99 12.99
CA GLY A 79 -2.65 2.54 13.84
C GLY A 79 -3.85 3.09 13.07
N VAL A 80 -4.15 2.53 11.91
CA VAL A 80 -5.28 2.90 11.04
C VAL A 80 -5.22 4.38 10.65
N LEU A 81 -4.10 4.78 10.06
CA LEU A 81 -3.81 6.17 9.68
C LEU A 81 -4.05 6.37 8.17
N PRO A 82 -5.10 7.07 7.74
CA PRO A 82 -5.33 7.35 6.34
C PRO A 82 -4.34 8.38 5.78
N ALA A 83 -4.01 8.24 4.49
CA ALA A 83 -3.33 9.29 3.77
C ALA A 83 -4.24 10.51 3.58
N ASP A 84 -3.73 11.68 3.85
CA ASP A 84 -4.39 12.92 3.46
C ASP A 84 -4.40 13.03 1.92
N LYS A 85 -5.55 13.40 1.34
CA LYS A 85 -5.66 13.55 -0.11
C LYS A 85 -4.67 14.56 -0.70
N ALA A 86 -4.44 15.65 0.02
CA ALA A 86 -3.46 16.67 -0.39
C ALA A 86 -2.05 16.11 -0.37
N PHE A 87 -1.71 15.32 0.67
CA PHE A 87 -0.42 14.63 0.76
C PHE A 87 -0.25 13.63 -0.38
N ALA A 88 -1.22 12.73 -0.60
CA ALA A 88 -1.15 11.74 -1.67
C ALA A 88 -0.98 12.40 -3.05
N LYS A 89 -1.67 13.51 -3.31
CA LYS A 89 -1.50 14.30 -4.53
C LYS A 89 -0.08 14.87 -4.65
N THR A 90 0.47 15.44 -3.58
CA THR A 90 1.84 15.96 -3.58
C THR A 90 2.86 14.83 -3.79
N VAL A 91 2.65 13.65 -3.19
CA VAL A 91 3.50 12.47 -3.45
C VAL A 91 3.53 12.14 -4.94
N ARG A 92 2.35 12.12 -5.61
CA ARG A 92 2.27 11.85 -7.05
C ARG A 92 3.00 12.90 -7.87
N GLU A 93 2.74 14.18 -7.60
CA GLU A 93 3.36 15.31 -8.31
C GLU A 93 4.90 15.28 -8.19
N LEU A 94 5.41 15.01 -7.00
CA LEU A 94 6.86 14.90 -6.77
C LEU A 94 7.47 13.65 -7.41
N CYS A 95 6.76 12.52 -7.38
CA CYS A 95 7.19 11.31 -8.10
C CYS A 95 7.30 11.59 -9.61
N ASP A 96 6.31 12.26 -10.19
CA ASP A 96 6.33 12.62 -11.61
C ASP A 96 7.48 13.58 -11.93
N GLN A 97 7.69 14.61 -11.11
CA GLN A 97 8.77 15.60 -11.27
C GLN A 97 10.14 14.94 -11.26
N HIS A 98 10.37 13.98 -10.38
CA HIS A 98 11.65 13.30 -10.21
C HIS A 98 11.75 11.96 -10.94
N ASN A 99 10.78 11.58 -11.76
CA ASN A 99 10.72 10.27 -12.42
C ASN A 99 10.85 9.09 -11.43
N ALA A 100 10.31 9.23 -10.22
CA ALA A 100 10.21 8.16 -9.24
C ALA A 100 8.89 7.39 -9.42
N LEU A 101 8.88 6.10 -9.12
CA LEU A 101 7.67 5.30 -9.16
C LEU A 101 6.87 5.48 -7.86
N LEU A 102 5.57 5.73 -7.96
CA LEU A 102 4.65 5.66 -6.83
C LEU A 102 4.13 4.23 -6.70
N ILE A 103 4.41 3.60 -5.56
CA ILE A 103 3.99 2.24 -5.25
C ILE A 103 2.96 2.30 -4.12
N PHE A 104 1.73 1.84 -4.39
CA PHE A 104 0.73 1.66 -3.34
C PHE A 104 0.67 0.21 -2.91
N ASP A 105 0.91 0.00 -1.61
CA ASP A 105 0.67 -1.28 -0.95
C ASP A 105 -0.79 -1.36 -0.50
N GLU A 106 -1.58 -2.03 -1.31
CA GLU A 106 -3.01 -2.27 -1.07
C GLU A 106 -3.29 -3.69 -0.55
N VAL A 107 -2.28 -4.34 0.00
CA VAL A 107 -2.42 -5.69 0.56
C VAL A 107 -3.47 -5.74 1.67
N GLN A 108 -3.64 -4.65 2.44
CA GLN A 108 -4.66 -4.57 3.49
C GLN A 108 -5.86 -3.72 3.07
N THR A 109 -5.66 -2.65 2.35
CA THR A 109 -6.70 -1.68 2.00
C THR A 109 -7.50 -2.05 0.76
N GLY A 110 -6.94 -2.87 -0.11
CA GLY A 110 -7.57 -3.30 -1.35
C GLY A 110 -8.67 -4.34 -1.18
N MET A 111 -9.17 -4.80 -2.30
CA MET A 111 -10.21 -5.83 -2.37
C MET A 111 -11.45 -5.49 -1.54
N GLY A 112 -11.97 -4.27 -1.74
CA GLY A 112 -13.25 -3.84 -1.15
C GLY A 112 -13.17 -3.38 0.31
N ARG A 113 -12.04 -3.57 1.02
CA ARG A 113 -11.92 -3.34 2.47
C ARG A 113 -12.35 -1.94 2.91
N THR A 114 -12.07 -0.93 2.11
CA THR A 114 -12.38 0.48 2.39
C THR A 114 -13.65 0.99 1.70
N GLY A 115 -14.45 0.09 1.11
CA GLY A 115 -15.67 0.44 0.38
C GLY A 115 -15.46 0.90 -1.06
N SER A 116 -14.26 0.73 -1.59
CA SER A 116 -13.91 0.78 -3.01
C SER A 116 -13.05 -0.43 -3.33
N LEU A 117 -12.99 -0.88 -4.58
CA LEU A 117 -12.18 -2.04 -4.95
C LEU A 117 -10.75 -1.90 -4.47
N PHE A 118 -10.14 -0.72 -4.68
CA PHE A 118 -8.86 -0.31 -4.12
C PHE A 118 -9.00 1.08 -3.47
N ALA A 119 -8.29 1.30 -2.36
CA ALA A 119 -8.39 2.54 -1.60
C ALA A 119 -7.86 3.76 -2.37
N TYR A 120 -6.87 3.58 -3.25
CA TYR A 120 -6.33 4.67 -4.07
C TYR A 120 -7.41 5.39 -4.90
N MET A 121 -8.48 4.68 -5.30
CA MET A 121 -9.60 5.25 -6.04
C MET A 121 -10.31 6.38 -5.28
N GLN A 122 -10.23 6.36 -3.94
CA GLN A 122 -10.80 7.38 -3.08
C GLN A 122 -9.84 8.57 -2.85
N LEU A 123 -8.56 8.35 -3.04
CA LEU A 123 -7.54 9.41 -2.97
C LEU A 123 -7.51 10.27 -4.24
N GLY A 124 -7.97 9.73 -5.38
CA GLY A 124 -7.89 10.39 -6.67
C GLY A 124 -6.47 10.47 -7.22
N VAL A 125 -5.63 9.53 -6.82
CA VAL A 125 -4.22 9.43 -7.23
C VAL A 125 -3.96 8.02 -7.73
N GLU A 126 -3.44 7.89 -8.94
CA GLU A 126 -3.13 6.59 -9.55
C GLU A 126 -1.66 6.20 -9.32
N PRO A 127 -1.38 5.01 -8.77
CA PRO A 127 -0.01 4.53 -8.60
C PRO A 127 0.59 4.01 -9.92
N ASP A 128 1.91 3.94 -9.98
CA ASP A 128 2.63 3.24 -11.05
C ASP A 128 2.65 1.72 -10.82
N ILE A 129 2.70 1.33 -9.55
CA ILE A 129 2.67 -0.07 -9.11
C ILE A 129 1.69 -0.19 -7.94
N LEU A 130 0.88 -1.25 -7.97
CA LEU A 130 -0.03 -1.61 -6.89
C LEU A 130 0.24 -3.06 -6.47
N THR A 131 0.34 -3.30 -5.17
CA THR A 131 0.42 -4.66 -4.62
C THR A 131 -0.87 -5.04 -3.91
N THR A 132 -1.32 -6.27 -4.09
CA THR A 132 -2.53 -6.80 -3.44
C THR A 132 -2.35 -8.26 -3.05
N ALA A 133 -3.01 -8.68 -1.97
CA ALA A 133 -2.99 -10.04 -1.43
C ALA A 133 -4.20 -10.24 -0.50
N LYS A 134 -4.05 -11.02 0.56
CA LYS A 134 -5.07 -11.25 1.61
C LYS A 134 -6.46 -11.54 1.02
N ALA A 135 -7.34 -10.54 1.00
CA ALA A 135 -8.70 -10.69 0.49
C ALA A 135 -8.76 -11.06 -1.01
N LEU A 136 -7.70 -10.82 -1.79
CA LEU A 136 -7.60 -11.27 -3.18
C LEU A 136 -7.86 -12.78 -3.32
N GLY A 137 -7.38 -13.57 -2.38
CA GLY A 137 -7.57 -15.02 -2.40
C GLY A 137 -8.76 -15.52 -1.56
N GLY A 138 -9.55 -14.64 -0.93
CA GLY A 138 -10.68 -15.06 -0.10
C GLY A 138 -10.30 -16.04 1.04
N GLY A 139 -9.03 -16.06 1.45
CA GLY A 139 -8.45 -17.00 2.41
C GLY A 139 -7.43 -17.96 1.79
N PHE A 140 -7.40 -18.10 0.47
CA PHE A 140 -6.36 -18.87 -0.22
C PHE A 140 -5.09 -18.02 -0.42
N PRO A 141 -3.87 -18.59 -0.25
CA PRO A 141 -2.63 -17.83 -0.38
C PRO A 141 -2.35 -17.40 -1.83
N ILE A 142 -2.51 -16.15 -2.12
CA ILE A 142 -2.14 -15.52 -3.39
C ILE A 142 -1.83 -14.03 -3.18
N ALA A 143 -0.94 -13.51 -4.00
CA ALA A 143 -0.65 -12.09 -4.11
C ALA A 143 -0.46 -11.73 -5.58
N ALA A 144 -0.67 -10.47 -5.89
CA ALA A 144 -0.43 -9.91 -7.21
C ALA A 144 0.23 -8.54 -7.12
N MET A 145 1.01 -8.23 -8.14
CA MET A 145 1.53 -6.89 -8.41
C MET A 145 0.97 -6.45 -9.76
N LEU A 146 0.38 -5.28 -9.78
CA LEU A 146 -0.17 -4.67 -10.99
C LEU A 146 0.69 -3.46 -11.36
N THR A 147 0.95 -3.29 -12.65
CA THR A 147 1.71 -2.15 -13.15
C THR A 147 1.36 -1.87 -14.61
N ARG A 148 1.83 -0.74 -15.12
CA ARG A 148 1.63 -0.36 -16.52
C ARG A 148 2.60 -1.09 -17.44
N ASP A 149 2.21 -1.31 -18.71
CA ASP A 149 3.02 -2.00 -19.71
C ASP A 149 4.44 -1.42 -19.83
N ALA A 150 4.58 -0.10 -19.80
CA ALA A 150 5.89 0.55 -19.90
C ALA A 150 6.86 0.16 -18.78
N ILE A 151 6.34 -0.20 -17.60
CA ILE A 151 7.15 -0.68 -16.47
C ILE A 151 7.29 -2.21 -16.54
N ALA A 152 6.24 -2.91 -16.95
CA ALA A 152 6.22 -4.37 -17.05
C ALA A 152 7.25 -4.93 -18.04
N GLN A 153 7.69 -4.14 -19.03
CA GLN A 153 8.68 -4.54 -20.03
C GLN A 153 10.03 -5.01 -19.46
N VAL A 154 10.37 -4.61 -18.22
CA VAL A 154 11.59 -5.09 -17.56
C VAL A 154 11.48 -6.53 -17.03
N PHE A 155 10.28 -7.08 -16.97
CA PHE A 155 10.05 -8.46 -16.57
C PHE A 155 10.27 -9.42 -17.75
N GLN A 156 11.51 -9.62 -18.07
CA GLN A 156 11.91 -10.59 -19.11
C GLN A 156 12.02 -12.01 -18.51
N PRO A 157 11.92 -13.07 -19.33
CA PRO A 157 12.16 -14.42 -18.87
C PRO A 157 13.50 -14.55 -18.11
N GLY A 158 13.44 -15.13 -16.90
CA GLY A 158 14.63 -15.37 -16.08
C GLY A 158 14.96 -14.29 -15.04
N VAL A 159 14.33 -13.10 -15.07
CA VAL A 159 14.60 -12.05 -14.08
C VAL A 159 13.79 -12.19 -12.79
N HIS A 160 12.73 -12.96 -12.82
CA HIS A 160 11.86 -13.24 -11.67
C HIS A 160 11.35 -14.67 -11.74
N GLY A 161 11.14 -15.27 -10.56
CA GLY A 161 10.60 -16.63 -10.47
C GLY A 161 9.96 -16.92 -9.12
N THR A 162 9.01 -17.83 -9.14
CA THR A 162 8.33 -18.35 -7.94
C THR A 162 7.87 -19.77 -8.19
N THR A 163 7.97 -20.63 -7.19
CA THR A 163 7.58 -22.04 -7.35
C THR A 163 6.07 -22.20 -7.49
N PHE A 164 5.27 -21.49 -6.70
CA PHE A 164 3.82 -21.66 -6.63
C PHE A 164 3.01 -20.46 -7.14
N GLY A 165 3.66 -19.36 -7.47
CA GLY A 165 2.98 -18.17 -7.97
C GLY A 165 2.29 -18.42 -9.30
N GLY A 166 1.07 -17.92 -9.47
CA GLY A 166 0.28 -18.09 -10.68
C GLY A 166 -0.25 -19.50 -10.91
N ASN A 167 -0.28 -20.38 -9.86
CA ASN A 167 -0.86 -21.71 -10.04
C ASN A 167 -2.37 -21.61 -10.36
N PRO A 168 -2.89 -22.55 -11.19
CA PRO A 168 -4.26 -22.46 -11.68
C PRO A 168 -5.33 -22.44 -10.60
N LEU A 169 -5.13 -23.16 -9.50
CA LEU A 169 -6.09 -23.19 -8.40
C LEU A 169 -6.18 -21.84 -7.69
N ALA A 170 -5.03 -21.25 -7.32
CA ALA A 170 -5.00 -19.94 -6.69
C ALA A 170 -5.60 -18.84 -7.59
N CYS A 171 -5.30 -18.89 -8.89
CA CYS A 171 -5.84 -17.94 -9.86
C CYS A 171 -7.36 -18.06 -9.97
N ALA A 172 -7.92 -19.27 -10.08
CA ALA A 172 -9.36 -19.49 -10.14
C ALA A 172 -10.09 -19.02 -8.88
N VAL A 173 -9.48 -19.25 -7.71
CA VAL A 173 -10.01 -18.74 -6.42
C VAL A 173 -9.98 -17.21 -6.38
N ALA A 174 -8.88 -16.60 -6.83
CA ALA A 174 -8.73 -15.15 -6.83
C ALA A 174 -9.69 -14.48 -7.81
N GLU A 175 -9.90 -15.06 -9.01
CA GLU A 175 -10.87 -14.57 -9.98
C GLU A 175 -12.29 -14.57 -9.40
N THR A 176 -12.71 -15.70 -8.81
CA THR A 176 -14.00 -15.81 -8.13
C THR A 176 -14.15 -14.80 -6.98
N ALA A 177 -13.13 -14.67 -6.14
CA ALA A 177 -13.13 -13.70 -5.03
C ALA A 177 -13.21 -12.26 -5.54
N PHE A 178 -12.47 -11.94 -6.59
CA PHE A 178 -12.50 -10.63 -7.23
C PHE A 178 -13.90 -10.29 -7.76
N ASP A 179 -14.54 -11.18 -8.48
CA ASP A 179 -15.88 -10.96 -9.04
C ASP A 179 -16.93 -10.73 -7.95
N LEU A 180 -16.86 -11.51 -6.85
CA LEU A 180 -17.76 -11.35 -5.71
C LEU A 180 -17.53 -10.01 -4.97
N ILE A 181 -16.29 -9.60 -4.82
CA ILE A 181 -15.94 -8.37 -4.08
C ILE A 181 -16.18 -7.12 -4.93
N ASN A 182 -15.93 -7.19 -6.24
CA ASN A 182 -16.12 -6.06 -7.16
C ASN A 182 -17.60 -5.81 -7.51
N ASP A 183 -18.51 -6.37 -6.76
CA ASP A 183 -19.94 -6.09 -6.85
C ASP A 183 -20.30 -4.75 -6.21
N PRO A 184 -21.04 -3.85 -6.90
CA PRO A 184 -21.42 -2.55 -6.36
C PRO A 184 -22.20 -2.62 -5.05
N ALA A 185 -23.05 -3.64 -4.86
CA ALA A 185 -23.82 -3.81 -3.64
C ALA A 185 -22.92 -4.24 -2.48
N MET A 186 -21.95 -5.10 -2.75
CA MET A 186 -20.92 -5.49 -1.76
C MET A 186 -20.14 -4.26 -1.28
N LEU A 187 -19.63 -3.44 -2.21
CA LEU A 187 -18.86 -2.24 -1.87
C LEU A 187 -19.72 -1.18 -1.14
N ALA A 188 -20.98 -1.00 -1.54
CA ALA A 188 -21.92 -0.12 -0.83
C ALA A 188 -22.19 -0.65 0.58
N GLY A 189 -22.35 -1.96 0.74
CA GLY A 189 -22.55 -2.61 2.02
C GLY A 189 -21.38 -2.43 2.99
N VAL A 190 -20.15 -2.28 2.52
CA VAL A 190 -18.98 -1.94 3.34
C VAL A 190 -19.14 -0.54 3.95
N LYS A 191 -19.53 0.45 3.13
CA LYS A 191 -19.73 1.83 3.59
C LYS A 191 -20.91 1.94 4.57
N GLU A 192 -21.96 1.20 4.34
CA GLU A 192 -23.12 1.14 5.27
C GLU A 192 -22.67 0.60 6.64
N ARG A 193 -21.91 -0.48 6.67
CA ARG A 193 -21.38 -1.06 7.91
C ARG A 193 -20.38 -0.17 8.62
N GLU A 194 -19.55 0.57 7.89
CA GLU A 194 -18.72 1.62 8.48
C GLU A 194 -19.58 2.61 9.28
N GLY A 195 -20.67 3.07 8.69
CA GLY A 195 -21.61 3.98 9.39
C GLY A 195 -22.21 3.37 10.67
N TRP A 196 -22.57 2.09 10.65
CA TRP A 196 -23.06 1.40 11.82
C TRP A 196 -22.01 1.29 12.93
N PHE A 197 -20.79 0.83 12.58
CA PHE A 197 -19.71 0.72 13.55
C PHE A 197 -19.37 2.08 14.17
N ARG A 198 -19.25 3.10 13.35
CA ARG A 198 -18.94 4.47 13.82
C ARG A 198 -19.99 4.97 14.78
N ALA A 199 -21.27 4.84 14.43
CA ALA A 199 -22.38 5.27 15.29
C ALA A 199 -22.40 4.53 16.64
N GLU A 200 -22.15 3.21 16.66
CA GLU A 200 -22.10 2.45 17.91
C GLU A 200 -20.87 2.78 18.75
N LEU A 201 -19.70 2.98 18.14
CA LEU A 201 -18.50 3.39 18.86
C LEU A 201 -18.65 4.80 19.46
N GLU A 202 -19.30 5.72 18.77
CA GLU A 202 -19.59 7.06 19.28
C GLU A 202 -20.54 7.01 20.49
N LYS A 203 -21.59 6.16 20.46
CA LYS A 203 -22.49 5.92 21.62
C LYS A 203 -21.72 5.37 22.83
N ILE A 204 -20.85 4.39 22.59
CA ILE A 204 -19.98 3.81 23.64
C ILE A 204 -19.09 4.90 24.22
N ASN A 205 -18.43 5.68 23.37
CA ASN A 205 -17.51 6.72 23.81
C ASN A 205 -18.23 7.86 24.55
N ALA A 206 -19.41 8.24 24.12
CA ALA A 206 -20.23 9.23 24.83
C ALA A 206 -20.60 8.78 26.26
N LYS A 207 -20.74 7.47 26.50
CA LYS A 207 -21.05 6.91 27.81
C LYS A 207 -19.84 6.66 28.68
N PHE A 208 -18.75 6.17 28.10
CA PHE A 208 -17.62 5.63 28.86
C PHE A 208 -16.32 6.48 28.74
N HIS A 209 -16.26 7.38 27.77
CA HIS A 209 -15.08 8.21 27.48
C HIS A 209 -13.77 7.42 27.37
N CYS A 210 -13.86 6.23 26.73
CA CYS A 210 -12.75 5.28 26.67
C CYS A 210 -11.89 5.42 25.41
N PHE A 211 -12.33 6.20 24.41
CA PHE A 211 -11.59 6.45 23.18
C PHE A 211 -11.20 7.92 23.08
N SER A 212 -9.94 8.20 22.81
CA SER A 212 -9.50 9.55 22.46
C SER A 212 -9.91 9.92 21.02
N GLU A 213 -10.00 8.93 20.15
CA GLU A 213 -10.34 9.09 18.73
C GLU A 213 -10.97 7.80 18.19
N VAL A 214 -11.89 7.94 17.24
CA VAL A 214 -12.44 6.85 16.42
C VAL A 214 -12.09 7.16 14.95
N ARG A 215 -11.18 6.39 14.39
CA ARG A 215 -10.74 6.55 13.00
C ARG A 215 -10.84 5.24 12.25
N GLY A 216 -10.82 5.30 10.93
CA GLY A 216 -10.92 4.15 10.05
C GLY A 216 -11.59 4.50 8.74
N GLN A 217 -11.66 3.53 7.84
CA GLN A 217 -12.33 3.65 6.56
C GLN A 217 -12.86 2.28 6.13
N GLY A 218 -14.17 2.19 5.86
CA GLY A 218 -14.83 0.94 5.56
C GLY A 218 -14.80 -0.03 6.74
N LEU A 219 -14.20 -1.19 6.54
CA LEU A 219 -14.05 -2.23 7.57
C LEU A 219 -12.58 -2.37 8.05
N LEU A 220 -11.87 -1.27 8.06
CA LEU A 220 -10.51 -1.18 8.56
C LEU A 220 -10.42 -0.13 9.66
#